data_26c8e017a03a3c87dc57eb51ce69b1b6
#
_entry.id   26c8e017a03a3c87dc57eb51ce69b1b6
#
_cell.length_a   1.000
_cell.length_b   1.000
_cell.length_c   1.000
_cell.angle_alpha   90.00
_cell.angle_beta   90.00
_cell.angle_gamma   90.00
#
_symmetry.space_group_name_H-M   'P 1'
#
loop_
_entity.id
_entity.type
_entity.pdbx_description
1 polymer ?
#
loop_
_entity_poly.entity_id
_entity_poly.type
_entity_poly.pdbx_seq_one_letter_code
_entity_poly.pdbx_strand_id
1 'polypeptide(L)'
;CINRTGRSGMTERDSQRDRQTLAVRAGQDRTTEGEHSDPIFATSSFVFQNAAQAAARFSESEPGNVYSRFTNPTVRAFEKRLAALESASWGIATASGMSAILLLGLALLRNGDHVVCSAQVFGSTVSLFTKILPRFGIAVDFVPVSDTQAWKNALSKKTRFLFLETPSNPLCEIGDIRALAELAHNANSLLVVDNVYCTPALQRPLEMGADVVIHSATKYLDGQGRCVGGALVTNNEKIHESLFHALRTAGPSMSPFNAWVFHKGLETLPLRMRVHSENAAALAEWLSGHAAVKKVYYPGLATHPGHRLAKAQQEGFGGIVS
;
A
#
# COMPACT_ATOMS: atom_id res chain seq x y z
N CYS A 1 6.11 -20.35 -12.11
CA CYS A 1 6.51 -21.28 -11.04
C CYS A 1 5.70 -20.96 -9.80
N ILE A 2 4.94 -21.92 -9.28
CA ILE A 2 4.21 -21.79 -8.01
C ILE A 2 5.23 -22.00 -6.92
N ASN A 3 5.53 -20.98 -6.11
CA ASN A 3 6.34 -21.14 -4.92
C ASN A 3 5.67 -22.13 -3.95
N ARG A 4 6.43 -22.85 -3.13
CA ARG A 4 5.99 -23.91 -2.22
C ARG A 4 4.80 -23.57 -1.32
N THR A 5 4.46 -22.29 -1.17
CA THR A 5 3.34 -21.79 -0.34
C THR A 5 2.07 -21.41 -1.11
N GLY A 6 1.99 -21.70 -2.43
CA GLY A 6 0.87 -21.24 -3.27
C GLY A 6 0.82 -19.72 -3.47
N ARG A 7 1.85 -19.02 -3.04
CA ARG A 7 2.02 -17.56 -3.12
C ARG A 7 2.81 -17.28 -4.39
N SER A 8 2.20 -16.69 -5.39
CA SER A 8 2.91 -16.29 -6.61
C SER A 8 3.26 -14.81 -6.50
N GLY A 9 4.53 -14.49 -6.57
CA GLY A 9 5.00 -13.18 -6.96
C GLY A 9 4.56 -12.82 -8.39
N MET A 10 4.89 -11.62 -8.83
CA MET A 10 4.67 -11.18 -10.21
C MET A 10 5.26 -12.21 -11.18
N THR A 11 4.45 -12.68 -12.14
CA THR A 11 4.92 -13.68 -13.12
C THR A 11 5.84 -13.00 -14.15
N GLU A 12 6.75 -13.76 -14.80
CA GLU A 12 7.55 -13.25 -15.92
C GLU A 12 6.67 -12.65 -17.04
N ARG A 13 5.46 -13.19 -17.23
CA ARG A 13 4.48 -12.63 -18.17
C ARG A 13 3.98 -11.26 -17.75
N ASP A 14 3.86 -10.98 -16.46
CA ASP A 14 3.37 -9.70 -15.97
C ASP A 14 4.45 -8.62 -16.05
N SER A 15 5.73 -8.95 -15.89
CA SER A 15 6.85 -7.99 -16.01
C SER A 15 7.01 -7.37 -17.39
N GLN A 16 6.45 -8.00 -18.44
CA GLN A 16 6.50 -7.53 -19.83
C GLN A 16 5.23 -6.80 -20.28
N ARG A 17 4.21 -6.67 -19.42
CA ARG A 17 2.93 -6.07 -19.77
C ARG A 17 2.90 -4.59 -19.41
N ASP A 18 2.26 -3.81 -20.30
CA ASP A 18 1.85 -2.44 -20.00
C ASP A 18 0.90 -2.38 -18.78
N ARG A 19 0.98 -1.31 -18.00
CA ARG A 19 0.21 -1.10 -16.76
C ARG A 19 -1.30 -1.18 -16.95
N GLN A 20 -1.81 -0.67 -18.06
CA GLN A 20 -3.23 -0.76 -18.37
C GLN A 20 -3.65 -2.23 -18.54
N THR A 21 -2.79 -3.03 -19.17
CA THR A 21 -2.99 -4.48 -19.28
C THR A 21 -2.89 -5.17 -17.92
N LEU A 22 -1.93 -4.78 -17.06
CA LEU A 22 -1.82 -5.30 -15.69
C LEU A 22 -3.07 -4.97 -14.86
N ALA A 23 -3.59 -3.74 -14.96
CA ALA A 23 -4.80 -3.32 -14.26
C ALA A 23 -6.01 -4.22 -14.57
N VAL A 24 -6.11 -4.71 -15.80
CA VAL A 24 -7.23 -5.56 -16.24
C VAL A 24 -6.95 -7.06 -16.08
N ARG A 25 -5.69 -7.50 -16.22
CA ARG A 25 -5.36 -8.94 -16.38
C ARG A 25 -4.56 -9.56 -15.23
N ALA A 26 -3.82 -8.78 -14.45
CA ALA A 26 -3.04 -9.34 -13.35
C ALA A 26 -3.95 -9.93 -12.27
N GLY A 27 -3.52 -11.04 -11.67
CA GLY A 27 -4.24 -11.71 -10.61
C GLY A 27 -5.46 -12.54 -11.05
N GLN A 28 -5.73 -12.68 -12.35
CA GLN A 28 -6.79 -13.56 -12.84
C GLN A 28 -6.32 -15.02 -12.86
N ASP A 29 -6.78 -15.80 -11.89
CA ASP A 29 -6.61 -17.26 -11.87
C ASP A 29 -7.98 -17.90 -12.13
N ARG A 30 -8.26 -18.29 -13.37
CA ARG A 30 -9.52 -18.92 -13.75
C ARG A 30 -9.72 -20.26 -13.07
N THR A 31 -10.96 -20.54 -12.70
CA THR A 31 -11.34 -21.88 -12.21
C THR A 31 -11.51 -22.87 -13.35
N THR A 32 -11.88 -24.11 -13.03
CA THR A 32 -12.23 -25.13 -14.04
C THR A 32 -13.42 -24.75 -14.91
N GLU A 33 -14.23 -23.79 -14.48
CA GLU A 33 -15.39 -23.29 -15.25
C GLU A 33 -14.97 -22.35 -16.40
N GLY A 34 -13.72 -21.82 -16.39
CA GLY A 34 -13.18 -20.97 -17.44
C GLY A 34 -13.84 -19.59 -17.54
N GLU A 35 -14.35 -19.07 -16.42
CA GLU A 35 -15.06 -17.81 -16.31
C GLU A 35 -14.25 -16.63 -16.86
N HIS A 36 -14.92 -15.65 -17.46
CA HIS A 36 -14.27 -14.45 -17.97
C HIS A 36 -13.99 -13.43 -16.86
N SER A 37 -14.93 -13.24 -15.93
CA SER A 37 -14.80 -12.34 -14.78
C SER A 37 -14.49 -13.14 -13.52
N ASP A 38 -13.62 -12.60 -12.65
CA ASP A 38 -13.24 -13.27 -11.41
C ASP A 38 -14.44 -13.51 -10.49
N PRO A 39 -14.65 -14.75 -9.99
CA PRO A 39 -15.75 -15.09 -9.10
C PRO A 39 -15.50 -14.60 -7.68
N ILE A 40 -16.58 -14.51 -6.90
CA ILE A 40 -16.51 -14.24 -5.46
C ILE A 40 -16.57 -15.55 -4.69
N PHE A 41 -15.50 -15.92 -4.00
CA PHE A 41 -15.46 -17.07 -3.11
C PHE A 41 -15.98 -16.70 -1.72
N ALA A 42 -17.31 -16.66 -1.58
CA ALA A 42 -18.01 -16.30 -0.35
C ALA A 42 -18.10 -17.51 0.61
N THR A 43 -16.93 -17.95 1.09
CA THR A 43 -16.83 -19.07 2.03
C THR A 43 -15.89 -18.75 3.18
N SER A 44 -16.14 -19.30 4.36
CA SER A 44 -15.22 -19.18 5.52
C SER A 44 -14.10 -20.22 5.49
N SER A 45 -14.35 -21.43 4.96
CA SER A 45 -13.42 -22.55 4.98
C SER A 45 -13.48 -23.35 3.68
N PHE A 46 -12.49 -24.20 3.49
CA PHE A 46 -12.34 -25.05 2.30
C PHE A 46 -12.30 -26.53 2.70
N VAL A 47 -12.90 -27.38 1.88
CA VAL A 47 -12.97 -28.82 2.11
C VAL A 47 -11.66 -29.50 1.68
N PHE A 48 -11.24 -30.51 2.42
CA PHE A 48 -10.07 -31.32 2.13
C PHE A 48 -10.50 -32.69 1.60
N GLN A 49 -9.66 -33.31 0.77
CA GLN A 49 -9.93 -34.66 0.25
C GLN A 49 -9.82 -35.73 1.36
N ASN A 50 -8.93 -35.52 2.32
CA ASN A 50 -8.68 -36.42 3.45
C ASN A 50 -7.91 -35.70 4.58
N ALA A 51 -7.73 -36.38 5.70
CA ALA A 51 -7.02 -35.84 6.87
C ALA A 51 -5.54 -35.55 6.59
N ALA A 52 -4.88 -36.33 5.73
CA ALA A 52 -3.48 -36.11 5.36
C ALA A 52 -3.31 -34.80 4.58
N GLN A 53 -4.20 -34.52 3.63
CA GLN A 53 -4.22 -33.24 2.91
C GLN A 53 -4.51 -32.06 3.86
N ALA A 54 -5.44 -32.22 4.79
CA ALA A 54 -5.70 -31.20 5.80
C ALA A 54 -4.41 -30.89 6.60
N ALA A 55 -3.75 -31.90 7.13
CA ALA A 55 -2.48 -31.74 7.86
C ALA A 55 -1.41 -31.05 7.02
N ALA A 56 -1.23 -31.45 5.76
CA ALA A 56 -0.26 -30.89 4.84
C ALA A 56 -0.52 -29.40 4.53
N ARG A 57 -1.79 -29.00 4.36
CA ARG A 57 -2.16 -27.60 4.13
C ARG A 57 -2.05 -26.73 5.37
N PHE A 58 -2.39 -27.26 6.55
CA PHE A 58 -2.21 -26.52 7.81
C PHE A 58 -0.73 -26.32 8.16
N SER A 59 0.14 -27.27 7.83
CA SER A 59 1.59 -27.18 8.00
C SER A 59 2.31 -26.43 6.85
N GLU A 60 1.55 -25.95 5.87
CA GLU A 60 2.06 -25.26 4.67
C GLU A 60 3.02 -26.12 3.80
N SER A 61 3.05 -27.44 3.98
CA SER A 61 3.82 -28.39 3.14
C SER A 61 3.14 -28.68 1.80
N GLU A 62 1.82 -28.47 1.69
CA GLU A 62 1.04 -28.47 0.46
C GLU A 62 0.38 -27.10 0.25
N PRO A 63 0.49 -26.49 -0.94
CA PRO A 63 -0.20 -25.24 -1.24
C PRO A 63 -1.71 -25.46 -1.32
N GLY A 64 -2.50 -24.48 -0.82
CA GLY A 64 -3.95 -24.53 -0.91
C GLY A 64 -4.66 -23.60 0.05
N ASN A 65 -5.97 -23.50 -0.10
CA ASN A 65 -6.79 -22.72 0.80
C ASN A 65 -7.23 -23.57 1.98
N VAL A 66 -7.28 -22.97 3.16
CA VAL A 66 -7.68 -23.61 4.42
C VAL A 66 -8.87 -22.88 5.01
N TYR A 67 -8.71 -21.58 5.24
CA TYR A 67 -9.68 -20.72 5.91
C TYR A 67 -9.55 -19.29 5.38
N SER A 68 -10.66 -18.61 5.08
CA SER A 68 -10.66 -17.34 4.37
C SER A 68 -9.95 -16.19 5.10
N ARG A 69 -9.79 -16.26 6.43
CA ARG A 69 -8.94 -15.31 7.17
C ARG A 69 -7.47 -15.44 6.81
N PHE A 70 -7.02 -16.61 6.36
CA PHE A 70 -5.63 -16.89 5.94
C PHE A 70 -5.46 -16.65 4.44
N THR A 71 -6.28 -17.36 3.65
CA THR A 71 -6.21 -17.36 2.19
C THR A 71 -7.61 -17.48 1.61
N ASN A 72 -7.93 -16.60 0.66
CA ASN A 72 -9.17 -16.67 -0.11
C ASN A 72 -8.84 -16.32 -1.56
N PRO A 73 -9.34 -17.06 -2.57
CA PRO A 73 -9.00 -16.82 -3.98
C PRO A 73 -9.34 -15.39 -4.44
N THR A 74 -10.47 -14.84 -4.02
CA THR A 74 -10.88 -13.47 -4.39
C THR A 74 -9.98 -12.42 -3.75
N VAL A 75 -9.61 -12.60 -2.47
CA VAL A 75 -8.67 -11.70 -1.78
C VAL A 75 -7.30 -11.75 -2.46
N ARG A 76 -6.82 -12.95 -2.75
CA ARG A 76 -5.54 -13.17 -3.45
C ARG A 76 -5.53 -12.54 -4.85
N ALA A 77 -6.64 -12.55 -5.59
CA ALA A 77 -6.73 -11.90 -6.89
C ALA A 77 -6.48 -10.38 -6.78
N PHE A 78 -7.09 -9.74 -5.79
CA PHE A 78 -6.83 -8.32 -5.50
C PHE A 78 -5.37 -8.07 -5.08
N GLU A 79 -4.83 -8.87 -4.16
CA GLU A 79 -3.43 -8.77 -3.70
C GLU A 79 -2.44 -8.88 -4.86
N LYS A 80 -2.61 -9.87 -5.74
CA LYS A 80 -1.77 -10.07 -6.93
C LYS A 80 -1.84 -8.89 -7.91
N ARG A 81 -3.04 -8.37 -8.17
CA ARG A 81 -3.22 -7.24 -9.09
C ARG A 81 -2.60 -5.97 -8.54
N LEU A 82 -2.83 -5.67 -7.28
CA LEU A 82 -2.22 -4.50 -6.65
C LEU A 82 -0.69 -4.62 -6.62
N ALA A 83 -0.17 -5.79 -6.23
CA ALA A 83 1.27 -6.05 -6.25
C ALA A 83 1.87 -5.85 -7.66
N ALA A 84 1.24 -6.39 -8.70
CA ALA A 84 1.70 -6.21 -10.07
C ALA A 84 1.71 -4.73 -10.50
N LEU A 85 0.72 -3.94 -10.11
CA LEU A 85 0.66 -2.50 -10.40
C LEU A 85 1.73 -1.70 -9.66
N GLU A 86 2.09 -2.09 -8.43
CA GLU A 86 3.16 -1.47 -7.62
C GLU A 86 4.56 -2.01 -7.94
N SER A 87 4.71 -2.90 -8.91
CA SER A 87 5.97 -3.62 -9.17
C SER A 87 6.47 -4.41 -7.95
N ALA A 88 5.52 -4.94 -7.17
CA ALA A 88 5.76 -5.73 -5.99
C ALA A 88 5.67 -7.23 -6.25
N SER A 89 6.42 -8.01 -5.49
CA SER A 89 6.37 -9.47 -5.51
C SER A 89 5.21 -10.01 -4.67
N TRP A 90 4.84 -9.32 -3.59
CA TRP A 90 3.83 -9.77 -2.64
C TRP A 90 2.87 -8.65 -2.22
N GLY A 91 1.62 -9.02 -2.00
CA GLY A 91 0.58 -8.17 -1.43
C GLY A 91 -0.12 -8.83 -0.25
N ILE A 92 -0.57 -8.03 0.70
CA ILE A 92 -1.39 -8.42 1.86
C ILE A 92 -2.57 -7.47 1.94
N ALA A 93 -3.79 -8.00 1.81
CA ALA A 93 -5.02 -7.24 1.94
C ALA A 93 -5.52 -7.21 3.40
N THR A 94 -5.98 -6.06 3.85
CA THR A 94 -6.48 -5.84 5.21
C THR A 94 -7.85 -5.18 5.22
N ALA A 95 -8.55 -5.25 6.36
CA ALA A 95 -9.90 -4.72 6.53
C ALA A 95 -10.00 -3.18 6.35
N SER A 96 -8.90 -2.45 6.50
CA SER A 96 -8.81 -0.99 6.30
C SER A 96 -7.37 -0.53 6.13
N GLY A 97 -7.14 0.69 5.64
CA GLY A 97 -5.80 1.29 5.62
C GLY A 97 -5.17 1.37 7.02
N MET A 98 -5.95 1.71 8.05
CA MET A 98 -5.46 1.72 9.44
C MET A 98 -5.10 0.32 9.94
N SER A 99 -5.84 -0.72 9.51
CA SER A 99 -5.47 -2.11 9.81
C SER A 99 -4.15 -2.50 9.14
N ALA A 100 -3.84 -1.96 7.96
CA ALA A 100 -2.55 -2.16 7.30
C ALA A 100 -1.40 -1.56 8.11
N ILE A 101 -1.55 -0.30 8.58
CA ILE A 101 -0.53 0.37 9.40
C ILE A 101 -0.35 -0.34 10.75
N LEU A 102 -1.45 -0.74 11.40
CA LEU A 102 -1.38 -1.52 12.66
C LEU A 102 -0.70 -2.86 12.44
N LEU A 103 -1.05 -3.58 11.37
CA LEU A 103 -0.45 -4.86 11.02
C LEU A 103 1.07 -4.74 10.80
N LEU A 104 1.51 -3.67 10.11
CA LEU A 104 2.93 -3.37 9.95
C LEU A 104 3.63 -3.25 11.33
N GLY A 105 3.03 -2.48 12.24
CA GLY A 105 3.55 -2.32 13.60
C GLY A 105 3.65 -3.65 14.35
N LEU A 106 2.58 -4.47 14.32
CA LEU A 106 2.56 -5.78 14.98
C LEU A 106 3.56 -6.78 14.39
N ALA A 107 3.82 -6.70 13.09
CA ALA A 107 4.71 -7.61 12.40
C ALA A 107 6.19 -7.26 12.57
N LEU A 108 6.53 -5.97 12.60
CA LEU A 108 7.93 -5.52 12.48
C LEU A 108 8.50 -4.86 13.74
N LEU A 109 7.65 -4.45 14.71
CA LEU A 109 8.09 -3.74 15.90
C LEU A 109 8.06 -4.63 17.15
N ARG A 110 8.98 -4.36 18.06
CA ARG A 110 9.10 -4.99 19.38
C ARG A 110 9.28 -3.93 20.45
N ASN A 111 9.05 -4.28 21.71
CA ASN A 111 9.32 -3.40 22.83
C ASN A 111 10.76 -2.85 22.78
N GLY A 112 10.90 -1.55 22.90
CA GLY A 112 12.17 -0.82 22.83
C GLY A 112 12.58 -0.37 21.42
N ASP A 113 11.83 -0.73 20.39
CA ASP A 113 12.06 -0.25 19.01
C ASP A 113 11.60 1.21 18.85
N HIS A 114 12.06 1.82 17.77
CA HIS A 114 11.82 3.21 17.43
C HIS A 114 11.35 3.36 15.97
N VAL A 115 10.51 4.35 15.73
CA VAL A 115 10.00 4.75 14.41
C VAL A 115 10.24 6.25 14.22
N VAL A 116 10.69 6.65 13.03
CA VAL A 116 10.64 8.04 12.58
C VAL A 116 9.48 8.21 11.60
N CYS A 117 8.59 9.14 11.88
CA CYS A 117 7.37 9.36 11.09
C CYS A 117 7.30 10.78 10.57
N SER A 118 6.82 10.98 9.34
CA SER A 118 6.50 12.34 8.89
C SER A 118 5.38 12.93 9.75
N ALA A 119 5.52 14.20 10.14
CA ALA A 119 4.53 14.90 10.95
C ALA A 119 3.21 15.11 10.19
N GLN A 120 3.30 15.17 8.86
CA GLN A 120 2.18 15.38 7.94
C GLN A 120 1.63 14.04 7.44
N VAL A 121 1.06 13.24 8.34
CA VAL A 121 0.34 12.00 8.02
C VAL A 121 -1.11 12.09 8.49
N PHE A 122 -1.94 11.18 8.02
CA PHE A 122 -3.35 11.12 8.41
C PHE A 122 -3.52 11.08 9.94
N GLY A 123 -4.50 11.84 10.46
CA GLY A 123 -4.68 12.03 11.91
C GLY A 123 -4.85 10.75 12.72
N SER A 124 -5.46 9.68 12.16
CA SER A 124 -5.53 8.39 12.84
C SER A 124 -4.18 7.69 12.88
N THR A 125 -3.30 7.91 11.92
CA THR A 125 -1.90 7.42 11.95
C THR A 125 -1.14 8.10 13.08
N VAL A 126 -1.29 9.44 13.24
CA VAL A 126 -0.75 10.17 14.39
C VAL A 126 -1.26 9.57 15.70
N SER A 127 -2.58 9.32 15.80
CA SER A 127 -3.17 8.74 17.02
C SER A 127 -2.66 7.32 17.30
N LEU A 128 -2.47 6.48 16.28
CA LEU A 128 -1.88 5.16 16.43
C LEU A 128 -0.46 5.24 16.99
N PHE A 129 0.35 6.13 16.42
CA PHE A 129 1.77 6.28 16.76
C PHE A 129 2.00 7.00 18.09
N THR A 130 1.09 7.89 18.52
CA THR A 130 1.23 8.63 19.79
C THR A 130 0.49 8.00 20.97
N LYS A 131 -0.60 7.23 20.73
CA LYS A 131 -1.46 6.73 21.80
C LYS A 131 -1.49 5.20 21.94
N ILE A 132 -1.25 4.48 20.85
CA ILE A 132 -1.36 3.02 20.84
C ILE A 132 0.02 2.36 20.90
N LEU A 133 0.92 2.64 19.95
CA LEU A 133 2.23 2.01 19.89
C LEU A 133 3.10 2.25 21.15
N PRO A 134 3.07 3.45 21.80
CA PRO A 134 3.81 3.66 23.03
C PRO A 134 3.39 2.73 24.18
N ARG A 135 2.15 2.24 24.19
CA ARG A 135 1.67 1.24 25.17
C ARG A 135 2.38 -0.11 25.06
N PHE A 136 3.01 -0.38 23.93
CA PHE A 136 3.82 -1.57 23.65
C PHE A 136 5.33 -1.27 23.72
N GLY A 137 5.70 -0.10 24.27
CA GLY A 137 7.09 0.30 24.43
C GLY A 137 7.79 0.74 23.15
N ILE A 138 7.03 1.16 22.13
CA ILE A 138 7.55 1.69 20.88
C ILE A 138 7.68 3.20 20.99
N ALA A 139 8.86 3.74 20.71
CA ALA A 139 9.10 5.18 20.64
C ALA A 139 8.84 5.68 19.19
N VAL A 140 8.29 6.90 19.07
CA VAL A 140 8.03 7.51 17.75
C VAL A 140 8.45 8.98 17.79
N ASP A 141 9.32 9.37 16.85
CA ASP A 141 9.68 10.75 16.58
C ASP A 141 8.99 11.24 15.31
N PHE A 142 8.41 12.45 15.37
CA PHE A 142 7.77 13.09 14.23
C PHE A 142 8.66 14.20 13.66
N VAL A 143 8.86 14.18 12.35
CA VAL A 143 9.70 15.15 11.63
C VAL A 143 8.97 15.74 10.42
N PRO A 144 9.28 16.97 10.00
CA PRO A 144 8.71 17.54 8.78
C PRO A 144 9.02 16.67 7.55
N VAL A 145 8.02 16.44 6.69
CA VAL A 145 8.14 15.54 5.53
C VAL A 145 9.24 15.97 4.56
N SER A 146 9.44 17.27 4.37
CA SER A 146 10.38 17.86 3.41
C SER A 146 11.79 18.12 3.98
N ASP A 147 12.02 17.89 5.28
CA ASP A 147 13.31 18.18 5.94
C ASP A 147 14.13 16.89 6.12
N THR A 148 14.87 16.50 5.08
CA THR A 148 15.74 15.31 5.10
C THR A 148 16.77 15.34 6.24
N GLN A 149 17.21 16.53 6.68
CA GLN A 149 18.15 16.64 7.79
C GLN A 149 17.48 16.32 9.13
N ALA A 150 16.22 16.73 9.32
CA ALA A 150 15.45 16.34 10.51
C ALA A 150 15.26 14.82 10.59
N TRP A 151 14.97 14.16 9.45
CA TRP A 151 14.91 12.70 9.37
C TRP A 151 16.22 12.05 9.80
N LYS A 152 17.36 12.54 9.29
CA LYS A 152 18.70 12.04 9.66
C LYS A 152 19.00 12.21 11.15
N ASN A 153 18.64 13.34 11.73
CA ASN A 153 18.90 13.65 13.15
C ASN A 153 18.04 12.80 14.10
N ALA A 154 16.86 12.38 13.67
CA ALA A 154 15.95 11.54 14.46
C ALA A 154 16.34 10.05 14.45
N LEU A 155 17.22 9.61 13.54
CA LEU A 155 17.65 8.21 13.49
C LEU A 155 18.42 7.79 14.72
N SER A 156 18.16 6.56 15.16
CA SER A 156 18.86 5.90 16.26
C SER A 156 19.16 4.44 15.90
N LYS A 157 20.00 3.76 16.69
CA LYS A 157 20.25 2.31 16.53
C LYS A 157 19.01 1.45 16.77
N LYS A 158 17.95 2.02 17.35
CA LYS A 158 16.67 1.35 17.62
C LYS A 158 15.64 1.60 16.51
N THR A 159 15.92 2.49 15.57
CA THR A 159 15.00 2.81 14.48
C THR A 159 14.82 1.58 13.60
N ARG A 160 13.55 1.15 13.41
CA ARG A 160 13.19 0.01 12.58
C ARG A 160 12.71 0.42 11.21
N PHE A 161 11.93 1.48 11.17
CA PHE A 161 11.50 2.04 9.88
C PHE A 161 11.24 3.55 9.96
N LEU A 162 11.32 4.17 8.80
CA LEU A 162 10.85 5.52 8.53
C LEU A 162 9.45 5.38 7.90
N PHE A 163 8.48 6.17 8.35
CA PHE A 163 7.11 6.15 7.84
C PHE A 163 6.78 7.48 7.17
N LEU A 164 6.46 7.43 5.89
CA LEU A 164 6.23 8.58 5.02
C LEU A 164 4.86 8.50 4.35
N GLU A 165 4.05 9.56 4.42
CA GLU A 165 2.88 9.77 3.54
C GLU A 165 3.23 10.87 2.53
N THR A 166 3.24 10.55 1.23
CA THR A 166 3.59 11.51 0.19
C THR A 166 2.83 11.24 -1.12
N PRO A 167 2.11 12.27 -1.67
CA PRO A 167 1.87 13.59 -1.07
C PRO A 167 1.18 13.53 0.30
N SER A 168 1.44 14.51 1.17
CA SER A 168 0.90 14.52 2.54
C SER A 168 -0.54 15.03 2.61
N ASN A 169 -1.22 14.73 3.71
CA ASN A 169 -2.56 15.22 4.02
C ASN A 169 -2.48 16.35 5.07
N PRO A 170 -3.06 17.56 4.86
CA PRO A 170 -3.87 17.97 3.69
C PRO A 170 -3.10 18.78 2.63
N LEU A 171 -1.89 19.24 2.90
CA LEU A 171 -1.23 20.29 2.12
C LEU A 171 -0.42 19.76 0.92
N CYS A 172 -0.51 18.45 0.63
CA CYS A 172 0.18 17.80 -0.48
C CYS A 172 1.70 18.03 -0.50
N GLU A 173 2.34 18.14 0.67
CA GLU A 173 3.79 18.24 0.76
C GLU A 173 4.45 16.97 0.23
N ILE A 174 5.59 17.12 -0.41
CA ILE A 174 6.28 16.03 -1.11
C ILE A 174 7.53 15.65 -0.33
N GLY A 175 7.62 14.37 0.04
CA GLY A 175 8.83 13.78 0.59
C GLY A 175 9.69 13.13 -0.50
N ASP A 176 11.00 13.20 -0.36
CA ASP A 176 11.95 12.57 -1.28
C ASP A 176 12.12 11.09 -0.94
N ILE A 177 11.39 10.24 -1.70
CA ILE A 177 11.39 8.79 -1.46
C ILE A 177 12.79 8.20 -1.62
N ARG A 178 13.54 8.60 -2.65
CA ARG A 178 14.89 8.05 -2.91
C ARG A 178 15.88 8.43 -1.82
N ALA A 179 15.91 9.71 -1.44
CA ALA A 179 16.78 10.19 -0.38
C ALA A 179 16.44 9.55 0.97
N LEU A 180 15.16 9.37 1.29
CA LEU A 180 14.73 8.73 2.52
C LEU A 180 14.98 7.21 2.52
N ALA A 181 14.88 6.54 1.37
CA ALA A 181 15.25 5.13 1.24
C ALA A 181 16.75 4.92 1.49
N GLU A 182 17.59 5.73 0.87
CA GLU A 182 19.04 5.70 1.10
C GLU A 182 19.38 5.97 2.57
N LEU A 183 18.72 6.97 3.18
CA LEU A 183 18.91 7.31 4.58
C LEU A 183 18.51 6.14 5.51
N ALA A 184 17.35 5.50 5.25
CA ALA A 184 16.86 4.36 6.01
C ALA A 184 17.82 3.17 5.91
N HIS A 185 18.22 2.81 4.69
CA HIS A 185 19.09 1.66 4.45
C HIS A 185 20.48 1.85 5.05
N ASN A 186 21.06 3.05 4.98
CA ASN A 186 22.34 3.38 5.63
C ASN A 186 22.27 3.25 7.18
N ALA A 187 21.08 3.36 7.75
CA ALA A 187 20.84 3.15 9.18
C ALA A 187 20.35 1.72 9.53
N ASN A 188 20.38 0.77 8.59
CA ASN A 188 19.79 -0.57 8.70
C ASN A 188 18.31 -0.54 9.11
N SER A 189 17.58 0.45 8.65
CA SER A 189 16.14 0.63 8.83
C SER A 189 15.41 0.46 7.49
N LEU A 190 14.08 0.36 7.52
CA LEU A 190 13.24 0.24 6.34
C LEU A 190 12.60 1.60 6.01
N LEU A 191 12.26 1.81 4.74
CA LEU A 191 11.35 2.90 4.34
C LEU A 191 9.96 2.34 4.04
N VAL A 192 8.95 2.88 4.72
CA VAL A 192 7.54 2.59 4.52
C VAL A 192 6.86 3.82 3.94
N VAL A 193 6.16 3.66 2.83
CA VAL A 193 5.47 4.76 2.14
C VAL A 193 3.98 4.50 2.07
N ASP A 194 3.17 5.40 2.63
CA ASP A 194 1.73 5.44 2.36
C ASP A 194 1.50 6.17 1.03
N ASN A 195 1.09 5.41 0.01
CA ASN A 195 0.92 5.85 -1.38
C ASN A 195 -0.56 6.10 -1.73
N VAL A 196 -1.38 6.42 -0.73
CA VAL A 196 -2.85 6.50 -0.87
C VAL A 196 -3.30 7.49 -1.93
N TYR A 197 -2.62 8.64 -2.07
CA TYR A 197 -3.05 9.71 -2.98
C TYR A 197 -2.56 9.54 -4.42
N CYS A 198 -1.35 9.07 -4.61
CA CYS A 198 -0.83 8.83 -5.95
C CYS A 198 -1.31 7.51 -6.54
N THR A 199 -1.48 6.49 -5.73
CA THR A 199 -1.73 5.12 -6.19
C THR A 199 -0.61 4.57 -7.10
N PRO A 200 -0.56 3.29 -7.45
CA PRO A 200 0.43 2.77 -8.38
C PRO A 200 0.30 3.33 -9.81
N ALA A 201 -0.81 4.02 -10.09
CA ALA A 201 -1.00 4.65 -11.39
C ALA A 201 -0.09 5.88 -11.60
N LEU A 202 0.23 6.61 -10.51
CA LEU A 202 1.02 7.84 -10.59
C LEU A 202 2.38 7.77 -9.89
N GLN A 203 2.55 6.92 -8.90
CA GLN A 203 3.80 6.80 -8.12
C GLN A 203 4.01 5.36 -7.68
N ARG A 204 5.24 4.85 -7.80
CA ARG A 204 5.61 3.50 -7.37
C ARG A 204 6.82 3.56 -6.45
N PRO A 205 6.60 3.69 -5.14
CA PRO A 205 7.66 3.86 -4.17
C PRO A 205 8.68 2.71 -4.12
N LEU A 206 8.26 1.46 -4.41
CA LEU A 206 9.18 0.32 -4.44
C LEU A 206 10.27 0.47 -5.51
N GLU A 207 9.96 1.08 -6.67
CA GLU A 207 10.94 1.37 -7.72
C GLU A 207 11.92 2.50 -7.33
N MET A 208 11.60 3.21 -6.24
CA MET A 208 12.41 4.29 -5.70
C MET A 208 13.19 3.90 -4.43
N GLY A 209 13.09 2.63 -4.02
CA GLY A 209 13.81 2.09 -2.88
C GLY A 209 12.99 1.93 -1.60
N ALA A 210 11.68 2.20 -1.60
CA ALA A 210 10.85 1.84 -0.46
C ALA A 210 10.80 0.32 -0.26
N ASP A 211 10.69 -0.13 1.00
CA ASP A 211 10.63 -1.54 1.35
C ASP A 211 9.19 -2.05 1.45
N VAL A 212 8.29 -1.18 1.90
CA VAL A 212 6.86 -1.46 2.04
C VAL A 212 6.05 -0.27 1.53
N VAL A 213 5.02 -0.55 0.75
CA VAL A 213 4.03 0.46 0.35
C VAL A 213 2.68 0.10 0.95
N ILE A 214 2.00 1.12 1.49
CA ILE A 214 0.68 1.00 2.10
C ILE A 214 -0.36 1.70 1.24
N HIS A 215 -1.56 1.13 1.21
CA HIS A 215 -2.73 1.72 0.57
C HIS A 215 -3.95 1.68 1.49
N SER A 216 -4.67 2.79 1.56
CA SER A 216 -6.09 2.77 1.88
C SER A 216 -6.86 2.48 0.60
N ALA A 217 -7.28 1.22 0.42
CA ALA A 217 -8.04 0.82 -0.77
C ALA A 217 -9.40 1.52 -0.86
N THR A 218 -9.91 2.01 0.28
CA THR A 218 -11.11 2.83 0.44
C THR A 218 -11.15 4.05 -0.49
N LYS A 219 -9.98 4.59 -0.87
CA LYS A 219 -9.85 5.84 -1.62
C LYS A 219 -9.87 5.56 -3.13
N TYR A 220 -8.81 5.89 -3.83
CA TYR A 220 -8.76 5.78 -5.29
C TYR A 220 -8.72 4.34 -5.84
N LEU A 221 -8.30 3.33 -5.05
CA LEU A 221 -8.30 1.94 -5.54
C LEU A 221 -9.74 1.46 -5.79
N ASP A 222 -10.69 1.78 -4.89
CA ASP A 222 -12.12 1.64 -5.16
C ASP A 222 -12.60 2.71 -6.14
N GLY A 223 -12.34 3.98 -5.82
CA GLY A 223 -12.66 5.15 -6.61
C GLY A 223 -14.14 5.54 -6.66
N GLN A 224 -15.01 4.83 -5.95
CA GLN A 224 -16.47 5.05 -5.96
C GLN A 224 -17.09 5.11 -4.56
N GLY A 225 -16.29 5.00 -3.48
CA GLY A 225 -16.76 5.10 -2.10
C GLY A 225 -17.66 3.96 -1.65
N ARG A 226 -17.46 2.74 -2.19
CA ARG A 226 -18.36 1.59 -1.97
C ARG A 226 -18.03 0.78 -0.73
N CYS A 227 -16.77 0.69 -0.34
CA CYS A 227 -16.34 -0.13 0.79
C CYS A 227 -15.01 0.33 1.40
N VAL A 228 -14.70 -0.21 2.57
CA VAL A 228 -13.47 0.07 3.32
C VAL A 228 -12.50 -1.09 3.16
N GLY A 229 -11.22 -0.77 2.95
CA GLY A 229 -10.15 -1.76 2.87
C GLY A 229 -8.77 -1.11 2.87
N GLY A 230 -7.75 -1.94 3.03
CA GLY A 230 -6.35 -1.55 2.97
C GLY A 230 -5.48 -2.64 2.39
N ALA A 231 -4.24 -2.30 2.10
CA ALA A 231 -3.26 -3.28 1.65
C ALA A 231 -1.84 -2.82 1.94
N LEU A 232 -0.92 -3.79 2.02
CA LEU A 232 0.52 -3.59 2.00
C LEU A 232 1.11 -4.38 0.84
N VAL A 233 2.13 -3.84 0.21
CA VAL A 233 2.90 -4.55 -0.81
C VAL A 233 4.40 -4.41 -0.54
N THR A 234 5.19 -5.42 -0.91
CA THR A 234 6.63 -5.46 -0.67
C THR A 234 7.35 -6.38 -1.66
N ASN A 235 8.64 -6.14 -1.87
CA ASN A 235 9.55 -7.05 -2.59
C ASN A 235 10.41 -7.91 -1.64
N ASN A 236 10.23 -7.77 -0.32
CA ASN A 236 10.99 -8.50 0.67
C ASN A 236 10.17 -9.68 1.22
N GLU A 237 10.60 -10.91 0.92
CA GLU A 237 9.93 -12.14 1.33
C GLU A 237 9.79 -12.27 2.86
N LYS A 238 10.83 -11.91 3.62
CA LYS A 238 10.80 -11.98 5.09
C LYS A 238 9.80 -11.00 5.70
N ILE A 239 9.68 -9.80 5.11
CA ILE A 239 8.65 -8.83 5.53
C ILE A 239 7.26 -9.40 5.21
N HIS A 240 7.06 -9.94 4.01
CA HIS A 240 5.80 -10.58 3.64
C HIS A 240 5.41 -11.72 4.58
N GLU A 241 6.33 -12.63 4.91
CA GLU A 241 6.10 -13.73 5.85
C GLU A 241 5.68 -13.21 7.23
N SER A 242 6.38 -12.19 7.75
CA SER A 242 6.06 -11.56 9.04
C SER A 242 4.67 -10.92 9.03
N LEU A 243 4.34 -10.18 7.97
CA LEU A 243 3.01 -9.56 7.77
C LEU A 243 1.91 -10.62 7.65
N PHE A 244 2.15 -11.69 6.90
CA PHE A 244 1.18 -12.76 6.73
C PHE A 244 0.93 -13.52 8.03
N HIS A 245 1.99 -13.81 8.79
CA HIS A 245 1.85 -14.44 10.11
C HIS A 245 1.03 -13.57 11.08
N ALA A 246 1.31 -12.26 11.11
CA ALA A 246 0.56 -11.31 11.92
C ALA A 246 -0.91 -11.19 11.45
N LEU A 247 -1.18 -11.14 10.14
CA LEU A 247 -2.54 -11.14 9.57
C LEU A 247 -3.33 -12.37 10.02
N ARG A 248 -2.72 -13.55 9.85
CA ARG A 248 -3.33 -14.84 10.18
C ARG A 248 -3.70 -14.93 11.66
N THR A 249 -2.86 -14.36 12.54
CA THR A 249 -3.02 -14.44 13.99
C THR A 249 -3.92 -13.35 14.55
N ALA A 250 -3.67 -12.08 14.19
CA ALA A 250 -4.41 -10.93 14.69
C ALA A 250 -5.77 -10.70 13.99
N GLY A 251 -5.93 -11.20 12.76
CA GLY A 251 -7.21 -11.28 12.08
C GLY A 251 -7.75 -10.04 11.37
N PRO A 252 -6.98 -8.99 11.03
CA PRO A 252 -7.49 -7.82 10.31
C PRO A 252 -7.68 -8.09 8.80
N SER A 253 -8.22 -9.26 8.43
CA SER A 253 -8.37 -9.74 7.07
C SER A 253 -9.48 -9.03 6.30
N MET A 254 -9.32 -8.92 4.99
CA MET A 254 -10.31 -8.32 4.09
C MET A 254 -11.44 -9.31 3.77
N SER A 255 -12.68 -8.81 3.67
CA SER A 255 -13.81 -9.58 3.15
C SER A 255 -13.62 -9.88 1.66
N PRO A 256 -13.99 -11.10 1.17
CA PRO A 256 -13.99 -11.41 -0.26
C PRO A 256 -14.85 -10.47 -1.10
N PHE A 257 -15.98 -9.98 -0.58
CA PHE A 257 -16.83 -9.02 -1.27
C PHE A 257 -16.10 -7.68 -1.48
N ASN A 258 -15.44 -7.14 -0.45
CA ASN A 258 -14.66 -5.92 -0.57
C ASN A 258 -13.46 -6.12 -1.50
N ALA A 259 -12.76 -7.25 -1.39
CA ALA A 259 -11.65 -7.59 -2.27
C ALA A 259 -12.07 -7.61 -3.75
N TRP A 260 -13.24 -8.17 -4.07
CA TRP A 260 -13.78 -8.16 -5.41
C TRP A 260 -14.09 -6.76 -5.91
N VAL A 261 -14.69 -5.91 -5.05
CA VAL A 261 -14.94 -4.49 -5.39
C VAL A 261 -13.65 -3.77 -5.72
N PHE A 262 -12.60 -3.92 -4.90
CA PHE A 262 -11.29 -3.30 -5.16
C PHE A 262 -10.62 -3.88 -6.38
N HIS A 263 -10.69 -5.20 -6.58
CA HIS A 263 -10.16 -5.87 -7.76
C HIS A 263 -10.76 -5.30 -9.04
N LYS A 264 -12.09 -5.03 -9.05
CA LYS A 264 -12.78 -4.36 -10.15
C LYS A 264 -12.45 -2.86 -10.24
N GLY A 265 -12.27 -2.19 -9.11
CA GLY A 265 -11.85 -0.79 -9.08
C GLY A 265 -10.48 -0.56 -9.73
N LEU A 266 -9.54 -1.49 -9.55
CA LEU A 266 -8.21 -1.42 -10.17
C LEU A 266 -8.25 -1.46 -11.70
N GLU A 267 -9.24 -2.11 -12.32
CA GLU A 267 -9.34 -2.23 -13.78
C GLU A 267 -9.39 -0.86 -14.49
N THR A 268 -9.94 0.15 -13.84
CA THR A 268 -10.06 1.51 -14.39
C THR A 268 -9.15 2.53 -13.70
N LEU A 269 -8.32 2.10 -12.76
CA LEU A 269 -7.50 3.00 -11.95
C LEU A 269 -6.62 3.95 -12.79
N PRO A 270 -5.84 3.49 -13.79
CA PRO A 270 -4.99 4.40 -14.58
C PRO A 270 -5.79 5.47 -15.33
N LEU A 271 -6.96 5.09 -15.88
CA LEU A 271 -7.85 6.02 -16.60
C LEU A 271 -8.41 7.09 -15.66
N ARG A 272 -8.89 6.67 -14.48
CA ARG A 272 -9.45 7.59 -13.47
C ARG A 272 -8.40 8.54 -12.92
N MET A 273 -7.21 8.04 -12.60
CA MET A 273 -6.14 8.87 -12.04
C MET A 273 -5.62 9.90 -13.03
N ARG A 274 -5.59 9.59 -14.33
CA ARG A 274 -5.27 10.57 -15.36
C ARG A 274 -6.30 11.70 -15.37
N VAL A 275 -7.58 11.40 -15.44
CA VAL A 275 -8.66 12.41 -15.46
C VAL A 275 -8.73 13.20 -14.16
N HIS A 276 -8.53 12.56 -13.01
CA HIS A 276 -8.42 13.26 -11.72
C HIS A 276 -7.27 14.28 -11.71
N SER A 277 -6.11 13.90 -12.23
CA SER A 277 -4.95 14.81 -12.30
C SER A 277 -5.19 16.00 -13.26
N GLU A 278 -5.80 15.74 -14.42
CA GLU A 278 -6.18 16.78 -15.38
C GLU A 278 -7.19 17.78 -14.78
N ASN A 279 -8.25 17.27 -14.13
CA ASN A 279 -9.25 18.10 -13.48
C ASN A 279 -8.69 18.91 -12.30
N ALA A 280 -7.84 18.28 -11.48
CA ALA A 280 -7.22 18.94 -10.35
C ALA A 280 -6.26 20.06 -10.79
N ALA A 281 -5.51 19.86 -11.87
CA ALA A 281 -4.64 20.89 -12.45
C ALA A 281 -5.46 22.10 -12.92
N ALA A 282 -6.51 21.88 -13.70
CA ALA A 282 -7.37 22.94 -14.18
C ALA A 282 -8.03 23.73 -13.03
N LEU A 283 -8.52 22.99 -12.01
CA LEU A 283 -9.10 23.60 -10.82
C LEU A 283 -8.08 24.42 -10.03
N ALA A 284 -6.87 23.88 -9.82
CA ALA A 284 -5.81 24.55 -9.07
C ALA A 284 -5.35 25.84 -9.77
N GLU A 285 -5.23 25.83 -11.09
CA GLU A 285 -4.92 27.03 -11.88
C GLU A 285 -6.01 28.09 -11.75
N TRP A 286 -7.29 27.70 -11.92
CA TRP A 286 -8.41 28.62 -11.77
C TRP A 286 -8.48 29.21 -10.35
N LEU A 287 -8.34 28.39 -9.30
CA LEU A 287 -8.35 28.85 -7.92
C LEU A 287 -7.18 29.79 -7.62
N SER A 288 -6.01 29.60 -8.22
CA SER A 288 -4.84 30.45 -8.01
C SER A 288 -5.05 31.89 -8.50
N GLY A 289 -5.96 32.10 -9.45
CA GLY A 289 -6.36 33.43 -9.93
C GLY A 289 -7.60 34.00 -9.25
N HIS A 290 -8.27 33.27 -8.34
CA HIS A 290 -9.55 33.68 -7.76
C HIS A 290 -9.37 34.61 -6.57
N ALA A 291 -10.05 35.75 -6.58
CA ALA A 291 -9.89 36.84 -5.57
C ALA A 291 -10.19 36.42 -4.11
N ALA A 292 -11.07 35.44 -3.90
CA ALA A 292 -11.40 34.90 -2.58
C ALA A 292 -10.42 33.83 -2.06
N VAL A 293 -9.45 33.39 -2.87
CA VAL A 293 -8.51 32.34 -2.52
C VAL A 293 -7.15 32.96 -2.18
N LYS A 294 -6.68 32.72 -0.97
CA LYS A 294 -5.39 33.24 -0.50
C LYS A 294 -4.21 32.42 -1.00
N LYS A 295 -4.36 31.09 -1.05
CA LYS A 295 -3.29 30.18 -1.43
C LYS A 295 -3.88 28.84 -1.88
N VAL A 296 -3.27 28.22 -2.88
CA VAL A 296 -3.59 26.88 -3.37
C VAL A 296 -2.39 25.97 -3.15
N TYR A 297 -2.64 24.79 -2.61
CA TYR A 297 -1.64 23.73 -2.45
C TYR A 297 -1.95 22.62 -3.43
N TYR A 298 -1.16 22.52 -4.49
CA TYR A 298 -1.24 21.47 -5.50
C TYR A 298 0.15 21.23 -6.10
N PRO A 299 0.68 19.99 -6.06
CA PRO A 299 2.05 19.71 -6.53
C PRO A 299 2.27 20.01 -8.02
N GLY A 300 1.20 20.06 -8.83
CA GLY A 300 1.25 20.44 -10.23
C GLY A 300 1.53 21.92 -10.50
N LEU A 301 1.29 22.82 -9.54
CA LEU A 301 1.59 24.24 -9.69
C LEU A 301 3.10 24.48 -9.54
N ALA A 302 3.70 25.24 -10.45
CA ALA A 302 5.12 25.60 -10.39
C ALA A 302 5.51 26.37 -9.11
N THR A 303 4.54 27.01 -8.46
CA THR A 303 4.70 27.72 -7.19
C THR A 303 4.72 26.80 -5.97
N HIS A 304 4.33 25.53 -6.12
CA HIS A 304 4.36 24.57 -5.01
C HIS A 304 5.82 24.21 -4.67
N PRO A 305 6.24 24.25 -3.38
CA PRO A 305 7.64 24.00 -2.99
C PRO A 305 8.16 22.64 -3.46
N GLY A 306 7.31 21.60 -3.45
CA GLY A 306 7.65 20.24 -3.88
C GLY A 306 7.47 19.97 -5.37
N HIS A 307 7.11 20.96 -6.21
CA HIS A 307 6.79 20.73 -7.63
C HIS A 307 7.86 19.96 -8.40
N ARG A 308 9.12 20.38 -8.28
CA ARG A 308 10.25 19.73 -9.00
C ARG A 308 10.42 18.27 -8.58
N LEU A 309 10.31 18.01 -7.28
CA LEU A 309 10.42 16.67 -6.72
C LEU A 309 9.23 15.79 -7.15
N ALA A 310 8.02 16.32 -7.06
CA ALA A 310 6.82 15.63 -7.55
C ALA A 310 6.96 15.25 -9.03
N LYS A 311 7.40 16.19 -9.88
CA LYS A 311 7.63 15.94 -11.31
C LYS A 311 8.70 14.87 -11.58
N ALA A 312 9.67 14.70 -10.67
CA ALA A 312 10.74 13.72 -10.83
C ALA A 312 10.33 12.30 -10.37
N GLN A 313 9.35 12.18 -9.46
CA GLN A 313 8.98 10.89 -8.88
C GLN A 313 7.54 10.44 -9.18
N GLN A 314 6.73 11.29 -9.82
CA GLN A 314 5.32 11.03 -10.13
C GLN A 314 5.05 11.17 -11.62
N GLU A 315 4.13 10.36 -12.15
CA GLU A 315 3.68 10.43 -13.55
C GLU A 315 2.49 11.39 -13.74
N GLY A 316 2.02 11.99 -12.65
CA GLY A 316 0.96 13.00 -12.57
C GLY A 316 0.83 13.47 -11.12
N PHE A 317 0.20 14.62 -10.93
CA PHE A 317 0.22 15.30 -9.63
C PHE A 317 -0.98 14.95 -8.72
N GLY A 318 -1.79 13.97 -9.13
CA GLY A 318 -2.92 13.48 -8.34
C GLY A 318 -4.16 14.37 -8.41
N GLY A 319 -5.19 13.95 -7.67
CA GLY A 319 -6.52 14.57 -7.67
C GLY A 319 -6.85 15.40 -6.42
N ILE A 320 -5.85 15.75 -5.59
CA ILE A 320 -6.06 16.49 -4.34
C ILE A 320 -5.58 17.93 -4.52
N VAL A 321 -6.48 18.88 -4.28
CA VAL A 321 -6.22 20.32 -4.23
C VAL A 321 -6.66 20.84 -2.87
N SER A 322 -5.81 21.60 -2.18
CA SER A 322 -6.08 22.21 -0.88
C SER A 322 -5.94 23.73 -0.92
#